data_19083f39ac5c96f70c0396d393dd815e
#
_entry.id   19083f39ac5c96f70c0396d393dd815e
#
_cell.length_a   1.000
_cell.length_b   1.000
_cell.length_c   1.000
_cell.angle_alpha   90.00
_cell.angle_beta   90.00
_cell.angle_gamma   90.00
#
_symmetry.space_group_name_H-M   'P 1'
#
loop_
_entity.id
_entity.type
_entity.pdbx_description
1 polymer ?
#
loop_
_entity_poly.entity_id
_entity_poly.type
_entity_poly.pdbx_seq_one_letter_code
_entity_poly.pdbx_strand_id
1 'polypeptide(L)'
;RAKAEGLPVSAETCPHYLTLDCDHIPTNATAVKCCPPIRDLHEQDALWAGLADGTLDGVVTDHSPASADMKAGTLATAWGGVSSLQVGFRAVLTGAMRRGLSLADVVRWMSCNTARLVGLDDRAI
;
A
#
# COMPACT_ATOMS: atom_id res chain seq x y z
N ARG A 1 13.17 2.91 14.70
CA ARG A 1 14.46 2.77 15.38
C ARG A 1 15.60 3.09 14.42
N ALA A 2 15.80 2.31 13.33
CA ALA A 2 16.92 2.51 12.40
C ALA A 2 17.02 3.94 11.83
N LYS A 3 15.90 4.55 11.41
CA LYS A 3 15.85 5.94 10.95
C LYS A 3 16.26 6.94 12.06
N ALA A 4 15.81 6.71 13.30
CA ALA A 4 16.16 7.54 14.44
C ALA A 4 17.66 7.46 14.80
N GLU A 5 18.33 6.40 14.40
CA GLU A 5 19.78 6.18 14.52
C GLU A 5 20.55 6.75 13.30
N GLY A 6 19.85 7.40 12.35
CA GLY A 6 20.47 8.01 11.16
C GLY A 6 20.88 7.03 10.07
N LEU A 7 20.40 5.80 10.12
CA LEU A 7 20.71 4.80 9.10
C LEU A 7 19.91 5.09 7.81
N PRO A 8 20.51 4.91 6.61
CA PRO A 8 19.87 5.15 5.33
C PRO A 8 18.91 3.98 4.98
N VAL A 9 17.78 3.94 5.64
CA VAL A 9 16.73 2.92 5.42
C VAL A 9 15.45 3.59 4.96
N SER A 10 14.75 2.96 4.04
CA SER A 10 13.39 3.32 3.63
C SER A 10 12.43 2.18 3.90
N ALA A 11 11.16 2.53 4.08
CA ALA A 11 10.07 1.57 4.24
C ALA A 11 8.84 2.06 3.48
N GLU A 12 8.12 1.14 2.87
CA GLU A 12 6.96 1.44 2.04
C GLU A 12 5.79 0.53 2.37
N THR A 13 4.60 0.93 1.93
CA THR A 13 3.39 0.11 1.98
C THR A 13 2.67 0.16 0.64
N CYS A 14 1.54 -0.54 0.52
CA CYS A 14 0.79 -0.68 -0.72
C CYS A 14 -0.67 -0.30 -0.52
N PRO A 15 -1.40 0.12 -1.60
CA PRO A 15 -2.80 0.51 -1.52
C PRO A 15 -3.71 -0.55 -0.90
N HIS A 16 -3.47 -1.82 -1.20
CA HIS A 16 -4.30 -2.92 -0.69
C HIS A 16 -4.16 -3.11 0.83
N TYR A 17 -2.99 -2.86 1.43
CA TYR A 17 -2.82 -2.89 2.88
C TYR A 17 -3.45 -1.69 3.59
N LEU A 18 -3.59 -0.56 2.88
CA LEU A 18 -4.19 0.66 3.41
C LEU A 18 -5.73 0.71 3.29
N THR A 19 -6.32 -0.22 2.54
CA THR A 19 -7.75 -0.13 2.16
C THR A 19 -8.55 -1.40 2.37
N LEU A 20 -7.89 -2.54 2.44
CA LEU A 20 -8.53 -3.83 2.72
C LEU A 20 -8.17 -4.29 4.13
N ASP A 21 -9.10 -4.98 4.76
CA ASP A 21 -8.87 -5.66 6.04
C ASP A 21 -9.46 -7.07 6.02
N CYS A 22 -8.84 -7.97 6.76
CA CYS A 22 -9.17 -9.39 6.71
C CYS A 22 -10.56 -9.73 7.27
N ASP A 23 -11.14 -8.85 8.09
CA ASP A 23 -12.43 -9.10 8.73
C ASP A 23 -13.61 -8.76 7.81
N HIS A 24 -13.38 -7.91 6.79
CA HIS A 24 -14.40 -7.41 5.87
C HIS A 24 -14.26 -7.91 4.43
N ILE A 25 -13.15 -8.56 4.07
CA ILE A 25 -13.05 -9.20 2.76
C ILE A 25 -13.86 -10.53 2.74
N PRO A 26 -14.52 -10.86 1.63
CA PRO A 26 -15.27 -12.10 1.55
C PRO A 26 -14.41 -13.34 1.77
N THR A 27 -14.98 -14.36 2.38
CA THR A 27 -14.32 -15.66 2.51
C THR A 27 -13.88 -16.15 1.13
N ASN A 28 -12.63 -16.61 1.04
CA ASN A 28 -12.04 -17.08 -0.21
C ASN A 28 -11.93 -16.01 -1.32
N ALA A 29 -11.74 -14.74 -0.96
CA ALA A 29 -11.53 -13.64 -1.90
C ALA A 29 -10.15 -13.74 -2.59
N THR A 30 -9.99 -14.66 -3.51
CA THR A 30 -8.71 -14.95 -4.19
C THR A 30 -8.18 -13.76 -4.98
N ALA A 31 -9.06 -12.85 -5.44
CA ALA A 31 -8.67 -11.64 -6.17
C ALA A 31 -7.74 -10.73 -5.36
N VAL A 32 -7.91 -10.70 -4.02
CA VAL A 32 -7.10 -9.87 -3.10
C VAL A 32 -6.07 -10.69 -2.31
N LYS A 33 -5.86 -11.95 -2.68
CA LYS A 33 -4.77 -12.73 -2.11
C LYS A 33 -3.43 -12.08 -2.44
N CYS A 34 -2.65 -11.79 -1.41
CA CYS A 34 -1.29 -11.25 -1.53
C CYS A 34 -0.37 -11.84 -0.43
N CYS A 35 0.90 -11.58 -0.57
CA CYS A 35 1.91 -12.00 0.39
C CYS A 35 2.86 -10.82 0.65
N PRO A 36 2.92 -10.33 1.89
CA PRO A 36 2.20 -10.73 3.11
C PRO A 36 0.68 -10.66 2.98
N PRO A 37 -0.08 -11.44 3.79
CA PRO A 37 -1.54 -11.41 3.71
C PRO A 37 -2.12 -10.10 4.26
N ILE A 38 -3.32 -9.74 3.79
CA ILE A 38 -4.10 -8.63 4.35
C ILE A 38 -4.33 -8.88 5.83
N ARG A 39 -4.13 -7.84 6.64
CA ARG A 39 -4.30 -7.84 8.09
C ARG A 39 -5.59 -7.14 8.50
N ASP A 40 -5.82 -7.04 9.80
CA ASP A 40 -6.97 -6.37 10.41
C ASP A 40 -6.85 -4.84 10.38
N LEU A 41 -7.90 -4.18 10.84
CA LEU A 41 -7.96 -2.71 10.90
C LEU A 41 -6.90 -2.10 11.84
N HIS A 42 -6.49 -2.81 12.89
CA HIS A 42 -5.46 -2.31 13.81
C HIS A 42 -4.12 -2.15 13.09
N GLU A 43 -3.72 -3.17 12.34
CA GLU A 43 -2.50 -3.12 11.52
C GLU A 43 -2.62 -2.08 10.40
N GLN A 44 -3.80 -1.96 9.78
CA GLN A 44 -4.05 -0.92 8.77
C GLN A 44 -3.88 0.49 9.35
N ASP A 45 -4.44 0.76 10.53
CA ASP A 45 -4.31 2.07 11.20
C ASP A 45 -2.87 2.36 11.60
N ALA A 46 -2.09 1.34 12.00
CA ALA A 46 -0.66 1.49 12.25
C ALA A 46 0.12 1.89 10.99
N LEU A 47 -0.23 1.35 9.80
CA LEU A 47 0.37 1.77 8.54
C LEU A 47 0.04 3.24 8.20
N TRP A 48 -1.20 3.67 8.40
CA TRP A 48 -1.59 5.07 8.21
C TRP A 48 -0.86 6.01 9.17
N ALA A 49 -0.72 5.64 10.44
CA ALA A 49 0.06 6.39 11.41
C ALA A 49 1.53 6.49 10.99
N GLY A 50 2.12 5.38 10.52
CA GLY A 50 3.49 5.33 10.04
C GLY A 50 3.75 6.20 8.80
N LEU A 51 2.76 6.37 7.92
CA LEU A 51 2.84 7.33 6.81
C LEU A 51 2.75 8.77 7.30
N ALA A 52 1.88 9.05 8.27
CA ALA A 52 1.68 10.39 8.80
C ALA A 52 2.91 10.90 9.58
N ASP A 53 3.56 10.04 10.35
CA ASP A 53 4.73 10.39 11.18
C ASP A 53 6.09 10.23 10.45
N GLY A 54 6.10 9.70 9.21
CA GLY A 54 7.30 9.51 8.40
C GLY A 54 8.09 8.23 8.73
N THR A 55 7.56 7.33 9.53
CA THR A 55 8.13 5.98 9.72
C THR A 55 8.12 5.20 8.42
N LEU A 56 7.02 5.31 7.64
CA LEU A 56 6.93 4.85 6.26
C LEU A 56 7.21 6.03 5.31
N ASP A 57 7.98 5.79 4.27
CA ASP A 57 8.39 6.82 3.30
C ASP A 57 7.39 6.98 2.16
N GLY A 58 6.74 5.91 1.75
CA GLY A 58 5.91 5.97 0.57
C GLY A 58 4.88 4.87 0.43
N VAL A 59 4.07 5.03 -0.60
CA VAL A 59 3.08 4.04 -1.04
C VAL A 59 3.39 3.68 -2.48
N VAL A 60 3.67 2.41 -2.73
CA VAL A 60 3.96 1.84 -4.06
C VAL A 60 2.81 0.94 -4.48
N THR A 61 2.61 0.78 -5.78
CA THR A 61 1.43 0.04 -6.27
C THR A 61 1.50 -1.45 -5.98
N ASP A 62 2.69 -2.02 -5.95
CA ASP A 62 2.89 -3.49 -5.90
C ASP A 62 1.92 -4.22 -6.87
N HIS A 63 1.82 -3.66 -8.09
CA HIS A 63 0.89 -4.15 -9.10
C HIS A 63 1.33 -5.51 -9.61
N SER A 64 0.62 -6.54 -9.17
CA SER A 64 0.88 -7.94 -9.56
C SER A 64 -0.40 -8.56 -10.15
N PRO A 65 -0.71 -8.27 -11.42
CA PRO A 65 -1.91 -8.78 -12.07
C PRO A 65 -1.77 -10.28 -12.36
N ALA A 66 -2.91 -10.97 -12.33
CA ALA A 66 -2.99 -12.36 -12.71
C ALA A 66 -4.28 -12.59 -13.52
N SER A 67 -4.26 -13.58 -14.41
CA SER A 67 -5.45 -13.98 -15.17
C SER A 67 -6.51 -14.59 -14.25
N ALA A 68 -7.75 -14.64 -14.72
CA ALA A 68 -8.85 -15.24 -13.97
C ALA A 68 -8.55 -16.71 -13.58
N ASP A 69 -7.91 -17.45 -14.46
CA ASP A 69 -7.55 -18.86 -14.23
C ASP A 69 -6.52 -18.98 -13.09
N MET A 70 -5.55 -18.08 -13.01
CA MET A 70 -4.56 -18.05 -11.93
C MET A 70 -5.18 -17.66 -10.58
N LYS A 71 -6.29 -16.96 -10.61
CA LYS A 71 -7.07 -16.57 -9.43
C LYS A 71 -8.16 -17.58 -9.07
N ALA A 72 -8.36 -18.62 -9.88
CA ALA A 72 -9.33 -19.68 -9.60
C ALA A 72 -8.91 -20.55 -8.41
N GLY A 73 -9.88 -21.18 -7.74
CA GLY A 73 -9.65 -22.10 -6.63
C GLY A 73 -9.82 -21.45 -5.26
N THR A 74 -8.94 -21.77 -4.35
CA THR A 74 -9.00 -21.32 -2.95
C THR A 74 -7.87 -20.34 -2.64
N LEU A 75 -7.93 -19.70 -1.45
CA LEU A 75 -6.81 -18.89 -0.95
C LEU A 75 -5.50 -19.68 -0.80
N ALA A 76 -5.56 -21.01 -0.67
CA ALA A 76 -4.35 -21.84 -0.64
C ALA A 76 -3.72 -22.00 -2.02
N THR A 77 -4.54 -22.18 -3.07
CA THR A 77 -4.08 -22.55 -4.41
C THR A 77 -3.97 -21.41 -5.40
N ALA A 78 -4.77 -20.35 -5.26
CA ALA A 78 -4.75 -19.20 -6.15
C ALA A 78 -3.43 -18.46 -6.13
N TRP A 79 -3.06 -17.82 -7.23
CA TRP A 79 -1.88 -16.97 -7.34
C TRP A 79 -1.97 -15.76 -6.39
N GLY A 80 -0.87 -15.43 -5.72
CA GLY A 80 -0.74 -14.21 -4.91
C GLY A 80 -0.42 -12.99 -5.77
N GLY A 81 -1.03 -11.86 -5.46
CA GLY A 81 -0.83 -10.58 -6.16
C GLY A 81 -2.15 -9.84 -6.35
N VAL A 82 -2.10 -8.53 -6.31
CA VAL A 82 -3.28 -7.66 -6.44
C VAL A 82 -3.12 -6.73 -7.64
N SER A 83 -4.17 -6.63 -8.47
CA SER A 83 -4.23 -5.67 -9.58
C SER A 83 -4.55 -4.27 -9.05
N SER A 84 -3.55 -3.57 -8.55
CA SER A 84 -3.69 -2.31 -7.80
C SER A 84 -3.50 -1.04 -8.64
N LEU A 85 -2.80 -1.09 -9.78
CA LEU A 85 -2.35 0.09 -10.52
C LEU A 85 -3.50 1.04 -10.88
N GLN A 86 -4.58 0.52 -11.45
CA GLN A 86 -5.71 1.33 -11.92
C GLN A 86 -6.46 2.05 -10.79
N VAL A 87 -6.52 1.46 -9.61
CA VAL A 87 -7.35 1.94 -8.49
C VAL A 87 -6.55 2.48 -7.32
N GLY A 88 -5.24 2.20 -7.27
CA GLY A 88 -4.39 2.45 -6.11
C GLY A 88 -4.41 3.89 -5.64
N PHE A 89 -4.20 4.86 -6.52
CA PHE A 89 -4.24 6.27 -6.17
C PHE A 89 -5.59 6.69 -5.56
N ARG A 90 -6.70 6.29 -6.19
CA ARG A 90 -8.05 6.62 -5.69
C ARG A 90 -8.32 5.98 -4.32
N ALA A 91 -7.89 4.75 -4.14
CA ALA A 91 -8.05 4.02 -2.89
C ALA A 91 -7.28 4.72 -1.75
N VAL A 92 -6.02 5.06 -1.98
CA VAL A 92 -5.17 5.76 -1.00
C VAL A 92 -5.73 7.16 -0.72
N LEU A 93 -6.09 7.93 -1.74
CA LEU A 93 -6.68 9.26 -1.55
C LEU A 93 -7.97 9.21 -0.73
N THR A 94 -8.87 8.27 -1.05
CA THR A 94 -10.12 8.11 -0.30
C THR A 94 -9.85 7.74 1.16
N GLY A 95 -8.93 6.83 1.42
CA GLY A 95 -8.52 6.43 2.76
C GLY A 95 -7.89 7.57 3.56
N ALA A 96 -7.03 8.36 2.91
CA ALA A 96 -6.39 9.54 3.49
C ALA A 96 -7.42 10.61 3.89
N MET A 97 -8.31 10.96 2.97
CA MET A 97 -9.36 11.98 3.23
C MET A 97 -10.29 11.58 4.39
N ARG A 98 -10.65 10.30 4.50
CA ARG A 98 -11.45 9.79 5.63
C ARG A 98 -10.75 9.94 6.99
N ARG A 99 -9.43 10.04 6.98
CA ARG A 99 -8.57 10.23 8.16
C ARG A 99 -8.14 11.68 8.38
N GLY A 100 -8.70 12.62 7.61
CA GLY A 100 -8.35 14.05 7.71
C GLY A 100 -6.99 14.42 7.09
N LEU A 101 -6.40 13.51 6.31
CA LEU A 101 -5.15 13.74 5.59
C LEU A 101 -5.44 14.39 4.23
N SER A 102 -4.46 15.08 3.66
CA SER A 102 -4.63 15.89 2.47
C SER A 102 -4.22 15.18 1.18
N LEU A 103 -4.64 15.73 0.03
CA LEU A 103 -4.10 15.34 -1.28
C LEU A 103 -2.57 15.53 -1.34
N ALA A 104 -2.05 16.59 -0.73
CA ALA A 104 -0.61 16.85 -0.70
C ALA A 104 0.16 15.74 0.03
N ASP A 105 -0.42 15.16 1.08
CA ASP A 105 0.18 14.02 1.76
C ASP A 105 0.26 12.80 0.83
N VAL A 106 -0.82 12.51 0.10
CA VAL A 106 -0.86 11.39 -0.86
C VAL A 106 0.15 11.59 -1.99
N VAL A 107 0.25 12.80 -2.54
CA VAL A 107 1.25 13.13 -3.58
C VAL A 107 2.67 12.97 -3.02
N ARG A 108 2.92 13.43 -1.80
CA ARG A 108 4.22 13.24 -1.15
C ARG A 108 4.59 11.76 -1.08
N TRP A 109 3.68 10.87 -0.64
CA TRP A 109 3.97 9.45 -0.47
C TRP A 109 4.06 8.67 -1.78
N MET A 110 3.24 9.01 -2.78
CA MET A 110 3.13 8.23 -4.03
C MET A 110 3.95 8.80 -5.19
N SER A 111 4.49 10.02 -5.06
CA SER A 111 5.29 10.67 -6.10
C SER A 111 6.59 11.24 -5.54
N CYS A 112 6.56 12.27 -4.69
CA CYS A 112 7.77 12.98 -4.27
C CYS A 112 8.77 12.06 -3.56
N ASN A 113 8.32 11.30 -2.58
CA ASN A 113 9.22 10.43 -1.80
C ASN A 113 9.74 9.25 -2.63
N THR A 114 8.90 8.68 -3.51
CA THR A 114 9.34 7.61 -4.41
C THR A 114 10.33 8.11 -5.45
N ALA A 115 10.16 9.33 -5.97
CA ALA A 115 11.12 9.95 -6.87
C ALA A 115 12.48 10.18 -6.18
N ARG A 116 12.48 10.70 -4.95
CA ARG A 116 13.71 10.88 -4.15
C ARG A 116 14.45 9.57 -3.92
N LEU A 117 13.72 8.51 -3.62
CA LEU A 117 14.32 7.21 -3.34
C LEU A 117 15.18 6.69 -4.51
N VAL A 118 14.82 7.05 -5.74
CA VAL A 118 15.53 6.66 -6.95
C VAL A 118 16.35 7.79 -7.58
N GLY A 119 16.57 8.91 -6.84
CA GLY A 119 17.39 10.02 -7.32
C GLY A 119 16.76 10.88 -8.42
N LEU A 120 15.45 10.98 -8.46
CA LEU A 120 14.69 11.77 -9.44
C LEU A 120 13.97 12.97 -8.77
N ASP A 121 14.59 13.62 -7.82
CA ASP A 121 14.01 14.70 -7.01
C ASP A 121 13.47 15.86 -7.86
N ASP A 122 14.16 16.21 -8.94
CA ASP A 122 13.78 17.27 -9.89
C ASP A 122 12.57 16.93 -10.77
N ARG A 123 12.12 15.68 -10.74
CA ARG A 123 11.00 15.16 -11.53
C ARG A 123 9.77 14.79 -10.70
N ALA A 124 9.86 14.99 -9.38
CA ALA A 124 8.70 14.82 -8.51
C ALA A 124 7.70 15.95 -8.72
N ILE A 125 6.43 15.60 -8.90
CA ILE A 125 5.32 16.55 -9.02
C ILE A 125 4.92 17.05 -7.63
#